data_fda369f42eccf56c60d4b65032043c06
#
_entry.id   fda369f42eccf56c60d4b65032043c06
#
_cell.length_a   1.000
_cell.length_b   1.000
_cell.length_c   1.000
_cell.angle_alpha   90.00
_cell.angle_beta   90.00
_cell.angle_gamma   90.00
#
_symmetry.space_group_name_H-M   'P 1'
#
loop_
_entity.id
_entity.type
_entity.pdbx_description
1 polymer ?
#
loop_
_entity_poly.entity_id
_entity_poly.type
_entity_poly.pdbx_seq_one_letter_code
_entity_poly.pdbx_strand_id
1 'polypeptide(L)'
;MKKVLLYLFALVAIVACSTTEKREVDKPTPDPEKQSIEIVVDQERLTAYQVVYSIYPDDKEAYYYSDVMSKARWESADLDQIKAEYDESLRNFANLTGATYEEVLEQMLFKGDSEELLSNAGYRGDTDFVIFAFYWNGETSEFSFAEFRTPAHIDSKESVAISFDSVDAYAMSVKLEPSAGVAEYYYHFAESAKVDAMLEQLEDENAFLSYHAMNVGVKYSGAQSVEQKGLKPETEYTAIVMLIDQNGNRAQLSA
;
A
#
# COMPACT_ATOMS: atom_id res chain seq x y z
N MET A 1 10.09 12.25 -18.10
CA MET A 1 9.45 12.66 -16.83
C MET A 1 8.88 11.40 -16.23
N LYS A 2 9.48 10.88 -15.15
CA LYS A 2 9.01 9.65 -14.50
C LYS A 2 7.64 9.93 -13.87
N LYS A 3 6.62 9.19 -14.31
CA LYS A 3 5.27 9.25 -13.72
C LYS A 3 5.36 8.63 -12.32
N VAL A 4 5.32 9.47 -11.30
CA VAL A 4 5.07 9.01 -9.93
C VAL A 4 3.58 8.74 -9.87
N LEU A 5 3.19 7.49 -10.01
CA LEU A 5 1.81 7.06 -9.84
C LEU A 5 1.53 7.02 -8.34
N LEU A 6 0.85 8.05 -7.85
CA LEU A 6 0.34 8.10 -6.48
C LEU A 6 -0.84 7.11 -6.40
N TYR A 7 -0.62 5.95 -5.78
CA TYR A 7 -1.70 5.02 -5.46
C TYR A 7 -2.60 5.63 -4.38
N LEU A 8 -3.68 6.25 -4.80
CA LEU A 8 -4.73 6.77 -3.92
C LEU A 8 -5.94 5.81 -3.94
N PHE A 9 -5.69 4.53 -3.63
CA PHE A 9 -6.75 3.57 -3.36
C PHE A 9 -6.50 2.89 -2.03
N ALA A 10 -6.74 3.65 -0.97
CA ALA A 10 -6.91 3.07 0.36
C ALA A 10 -8.35 3.28 0.80
N LEU A 11 -8.98 2.19 1.19
CA LEU A 11 -10.19 2.08 1.99
C LEU A 11 -11.55 2.20 1.26
N VAL A 12 -12.00 1.06 0.77
CA VAL A 12 -13.37 0.65 1.08
C VAL A 12 -13.28 -0.72 1.77
N ALA A 13 -13.16 -0.72 3.08
CA ALA A 13 -13.39 -1.91 3.90
C ALA A 13 -14.90 -2.08 4.04
N ILE A 14 -15.50 -2.88 3.17
CA ILE A 14 -16.85 -3.39 3.40
C ILE A 14 -16.70 -4.71 4.12
N VAL A 15 -17.00 -4.70 5.40
CA VAL A 15 -17.25 -5.90 6.20
C VAL A 15 -18.58 -6.49 5.73
N ALA A 16 -18.52 -7.47 4.84
CA ALA A 16 -19.63 -8.37 4.59
C ALA A 16 -19.29 -9.72 5.23
N CYS A 17 -19.81 -9.92 6.44
CA CYS A 17 -19.88 -11.23 7.06
C CYS A 17 -20.97 -12.03 6.35
N SER A 18 -20.60 -12.95 5.45
CA SER A 18 -21.48 -14.02 5.02
C SER A 18 -20.73 -15.34 5.08
N THR A 19 -21.23 -16.22 5.94
CA THR A 19 -20.84 -17.62 5.99
C THR A 19 -21.17 -18.28 4.65
N THR A 20 -20.17 -18.67 3.87
CA THR A 20 -20.36 -19.45 2.66
C THR A 20 -19.47 -20.67 2.66
N GLU A 21 -20.08 -21.80 2.34
CA GLU A 21 -19.46 -23.13 2.22
C GLU A 21 -18.22 -23.08 1.30
N LYS A 22 -17.15 -23.76 1.73
CA LYS A 22 -15.93 -23.95 0.95
C LYS A 22 -16.26 -24.64 -0.39
N ARG A 23 -16.21 -23.89 -1.47
CA ARG A 23 -16.02 -24.45 -2.81
C ARG A 23 -14.52 -24.59 -3.05
N GLU A 24 -14.05 -25.79 -3.26
CA GLU A 24 -12.76 -26.02 -3.94
C GLU A 24 -12.90 -25.46 -5.34
N VAL A 25 -12.25 -24.34 -5.60
CA VAL A 25 -12.14 -23.78 -6.94
C VAL A 25 -10.95 -24.47 -7.60
N ASP A 26 -11.22 -25.36 -8.55
CA ASP A 26 -10.21 -25.85 -9.46
C ASP A 26 -9.56 -24.66 -10.17
N LYS A 27 -8.28 -24.40 -9.85
CA LYS A 27 -7.52 -23.34 -10.51
C LYS A 27 -7.31 -23.77 -11.97
N PRO A 28 -7.69 -22.92 -12.94
CA PRO A 28 -7.52 -23.26 -14.34
C PRO A 28 -6.03 -23.47 -14.67
N THR A 29 -5.70 -24.57 -15.32
CA THR A 29 -4.40 -24.77 -15.94
C THR A 29 -4.31 -23.85 -17.16
N PRO A 30 -3.23 -23.08 -17.35
CA PRO A 30 -3.12 -22.17 -18.48
C PRO A 30 -3.30 -22.90 -19.82
N ASP A 31 -4.21 -22.40 -20.64
CA ASP A 31 -4.41 -22.89 -22.00
C ASP A 31 -3.32 -22.28 -22.90
N PRO A 32 -2.51 -23.06 -23.62
CA PRO A 32 -1.38 -22.54 -24.41
C PRO A 32 -1.80 -21.65 -25.61
N GLU A 33 -3.08 -21.54 -25.93
CA GLU A 33 -3.60 -20.65 -26.99
C GLU A 33 -4.18 -19.33 -26.43
N LYS A 34 -4.21 -19.14 -25.10
CA LYS A 34 -4.74 -17.91 -24.50
C LYS A 34 -3.62 -16.90 -24.22
N GLN A 35 -3.91 -15.65 -24.54
CA GLN A 35 -3.05 -14.51 -24.18
C GLN A 35 -2.76 -14.54 -22.68
N SER A 36 -1.50 -14.54 -22.31
CA SER A 36 -1.03 -14.56 -20.93
C SER A 36 -0.32 -13.25 -20.58
N ILE A 37 -0.20 -13.02 -19.27
CA ILE A 37 0.59 -11.91 -18.74
C ILE A 37 1.65 -12.54 -17.84
N GLU A 38 2.92 -12.44 -18.22
CA GLU A 38 4.02 -12.90 -17.38
C GLU A 38 4.27 -11.89 -16.26
N ILE A 39 4.42 -12.37 -15.03
CA ILE A 39 4.72 -11.56 -13.84
C ILE A 39 6.02 -12.09 -13.23
N VAL A 40 7.02 -11.23 -13.12
CA VAL A 40 8.35 -11.56 -12.60
C VAL A 40 8.61 -10.78 -11.32
N VAL A 41 8.80 -11.48 -10.21
CA VAL A 41 9.12 -10.90 -8.90
C VAL A 41 10.64 -10.78 -8.76
N ASP A 42 11.13 -9.59 -8.45
CA ASP A 42 12.54 -9.35 -8.13
C ASP A 42 12.84 -9.82 -6.69
N GLN A 43 13.39 -11.02 -6.57
CA GLN A 43 13.71 -11.62 -5.28
C GLN A 43 14.85 -10.91 -4.54
N GLU A 44 15.73 -10.19 -5.24
CA GLU A 44 16.85 -9.46 -4.62
C GLU A 44 16.39 -8.18 -3.92
N ARG A 45 15.30 -7.58 -4.42
CA ARG A 45 14.70 -6.37 -3.85
C ARG A 45 13.44 -6.63 -3.02
N LEU A 46 13.11 -7.89 -2.79
CA LEU A 46 12.00 -8.28 -1.93
C LEU A 46 12.37 -8.09 -0.46
N THR A 47 11.55 -7.34 0.26
CA THR A 47 11.70 -7.12 1.70
C THR A 47 10.41 -7.46 2.46
N ALA A 48 10.42 -7.37 3.79
CA ALA A 48 9.21 -7.53 4.60
C ALA A 48 8.12 -6.47 4.31
N TYR A 49 8.46 -5.40 3.58
CA TYR A 49 7.61 -4.22 3.44
C TYR A 49 7.36 -3.78 2.00
N GLN A 50 8.04 -4.40 1.06
CA GLN A 50 7.91 -4.05 -0.35
C GLN A 50 8.24 -5.22 -1.27
N VAL A 51 7.64 -5.20 -2.44
CA VAL A 51 7.99 -6.05 -3.56
C VAL A 51 8.29 -5.18 -4.78
N VAL A 52 9.30 -5.55 -5.54
CA VAL A 52 9.55 -5.02 -6.88
C VAL A 52 9.25 -6.13 -7.88
N TYR A 53 8.50 -5.82 -8.92
CA TYR A 53 8.11 -6.80 -9.92
C TYR A 53 7.97 -6.17 -11.30
N SER A 54 7.99 -6.99 -12.33
CA SER A 54 7.79 -6.57 -13.71
C SER A 54 6.66 -7.39 -14.35
N ILE A 55 5.98 -6.79 -15.31
CA ILE A 55 4.84 -7.38 -16.01
C ILE A 55 5.09 -7.31 -17.51
N TYR A 56 4.95 -8.45 -18.17
CA TYR A 56 5.15 -8.61 -19.61
C TYR A 56 3.89 -9.25 -20.23
N PRO A 57 2.94 -8.43 -20.72
CA PRO A 57 1.77 -8.95 -21.41
C PRO A 57 2.13 -9.48 -22.81
N ASP A 58 1.50 -10.56 -23.28
CA ASP A 58 1.65 -11.04 -24.64
C ASP A 58 1.10 -10.03 -25.65
N ASP A 59 -0.07 -9.45 -25.36
CA ASP A 59 -0.64 -8.36 -26.15
C ASP A 59 -0.18 -7.01 -25.61
N LYS A 60 0.79 -6.41 -26.28
CA LYS A 60 1.37 -5.10 -25.90
C LYS A 60 0.44 -3.91 -26.16
N GLU A 61 -0.61 -4.10 -26.94
CA GLU A 61 -1.56 -3.05 -27.28
C GLU A 61 -2.80 -3.05 -26.39
N ALA A 62 -3.08 -4.15 -25.70
CA ALA A 62 -4.19 -4.25 -24.77
C ALA A 62 -3.88 -3.56 -23.43
N TYR A 63 -4.90 -2.95 -22.86
CA TYR A 63 -4.83 -2.48 -21.47
C TYR A 63 -4.94 -3.65 -20.51
N TYR A 64 -4.22 -3.57 -19.39
CA TYR A 64 -4.34 -4.52 -18.30
C TYR A 64 -4.30 -3.83 -16.94
N TYR A 65 -4.90 -4.48 -15.97
CA TYR A 65 -4.84 -4.11 -14.56
C TYR A 65 -3.91 -5.06 -13.81
N SER A 66 -3.21 -4.55 -12.80
CA SER A 66 -2.41 -5.36 -11.87
C SER A 66 -2.46 -4.78 -10.47
N ASP A 67 -2.52 -5.68 -9.48
CA ASP A 67 -2.43 -5.32 -8.07
C ASP A 67 -1.82 -6.46 -7.25
N VAL A 68 -1.64 -6.23 -5.95
CA VAL A 68 -1.09 -7.20 -5.01
C VAL A 68 -2.06 -7.37 -3.83
N MET A 69 -2.30 -8.62 -3.44
CA MET A 69 -3.09 -8.90 -2.25
C MET A 69 -2.52 -10.07 -1.45
N SER A 70 -2.96 -10.24 -0.20
CA SER A 70 -2.59 -11.41 0.58
C SER A 70 -3.12 -12.69 -0.06
N LYS A 71 -2.36 -13.78 0.02
CA LYS A 71 -2.77 -15.07 -0.54
C LYS A 71 -4.10 -15.56 0.07
N ALA A 72 -4.30 -15.35 1.35
CA ALA A 72 -5.55 -15.69 2.02
C ALA A 72 -6.77 -14.97 1.41
N ARG A 73 -6.63 -13.68 1.10
CA ARG A 73 -7.68 -12.91 0.41
C ARG A 73 -7.88 -13.41 -1.03
N TRP A 74 -6.79 -13.69 -1.75
CA TRP A 74 -6.84 -14.23 -3.11
C TRP A 74 -7.57 -15.57 -3.18
N GLU A 75 -7.31 -16.49 -2.26
CA GLU A 75 -7.93 -17.81 -2.20
C GLU A 75 -9.42 -17.77 -1.83
N SER A 76 -9.87 -16.74 -1.11
CA SER A 76 -11.26 -16.55 -0.73
C SER A 76 -12.05 -15.61 -1.65
N ALA A 77 -11.38 -14.93 -2.58
CA ALA A 77 -12.00 -13.91 -3.40
C ALA A 77 -12.77 -14.50 -4.60
N ASP A 78 -13.87 -13.85 -4.92
CA ASP A 78 -14.53 -14.00 -6.21
C ASP A 78 -13.84 -13.09 -7.23
N LEU A 79 -13.18 -13.68 -8.23
CA LEU A 79 -12.39 -12.94 -9.21
C LEU A 79 -13.27 -12.06 -10.12
N ASP A 80 -14.48 -12.48 -10.41
CA ASP A 80 -15.42 -11.66 -11.21
C ASP A 80 -15.90 -10.45 -10.38
N GLN A 81 -16.09 -10.64 -9.07
CA GLN A 81 -16.39 -9.53 -8.16
C GLN A 81 -15.22 -8.54 -8.07
N ILE A 82 -13.97 -9.01 -8.00
CA ILE A 82 -12.78 -8.13 -8.02
C ILE A 82 -12.80 -7.24 -9.26
N LYS A 83 -13.02 -7.80 -10.45
CA LYS A 83 -13.08 -7.01 -11.69
C LYS A 83 -14.20 -5.98 -11.66
N ALA A 84 -15.39 -6.37 -11.18
CA ALA A 84 -16.54 -5.48 -11.08
C ALA A 84 -16.28 -4.31 -10.11
N GLU A 85 -15.65 -4.57 -8.97
CA GLU A 85 -15.28 -3.54 -7.98
C GLU A 85 -14.27 -2.53 -8.57
N TYR A 86 -13.29 -2.99 -9.33
CA TYR A 86 -12.35 -2.10 -10.01
C TYR A 86 -13.03 -1.29 -11.12
N ASP A 87 -13.88 -1.91 -11.94
CA ASP A 87 -14.63 -1.19 -12.98
C ASP A 87 -15.52 -0.09 -12.37
N GLU A 88 -16.23 -0.41 -11.30
CA GLU A 88 -17.04 0.58 -10.57
C GLU A 88 -16.18 1.71 -10.01
N SER A 89 -15.02 1.40 -9.45
CA SER A 89 -14.09 2.39 -8.92
C SER A 89 -13.58 3.34 -10.00
N LEU A 90 -13.22 2.82 -11.18
CA LEU A 90 -12.78 3.63 -12.32
C LEU A 90 -13.92 4.52 -12.85
N ARG A 91 -15.16 4.01 -12.93
CA ARG A 91 -16.33 4.82 -13.31
C ARG A 91 -16.63 5.91 -12.30
N ASN A 92 -16.54 5.60 -11.02
CA ASN A 92 -16.71 6.59 -9.94
C ASN A 92 -15.63 7.69 -10.02
N PHE A 93 -14.39 7.32 -10.30
CA PHE A 93 -13.32 8.28 -10.50
C PHE A 93 -13.56 9.18 -11.72
N ALA A 94 -14.02 8.63 -12.84
CA ALA A 94 -14.42 9.40 -14.01
C ALA A 94 -15.51 10.43 -13.66
N ASN A 95 -16.55 9.99 -12.95
CA ASN A 95 -17.65 10.87 -12.52
C ASN A 95 -17.17 11.99 -11.58
N LEU A 96 -16.26 11.70 -10.66
CA LEU A 96 -15.74 12.68 -9.70
C LEU A 96 -14.83 13.72 -10.36
N THR A 97 -14.06 13.32 -11.37
CA THR A 97 -13.10 14.20 -12.06
C THR A 97 -13.69 14.91 -13.26
N GLY A 98 -14.84 14.45 -13.75
CA GLY A 98 -15.44 14.92 -15.01
C GLY A 98 -14.71 14.43 -16.27
N ALA A 99 -13.80 13.49 -16.14
CA ALA A 99 -13.13 12.82 -17.24
C ALA A 99 -14.05 11.77 -17.88
N THR A 100 -13.81 11.43 -19.15
CA THR A 100 -14.44 10.27 -19.77
C THR A 100 -13.88 8.98 -19.18
N TYR A 101 -14.67 7.90 -19.25
CA TYR A 101 -14.20 6.60 -18.78
C TYR A 101 -12.93 6.14 -19.53
N GLU A 102 -12.86 6.40 -20.85
CA GLU A 102 -11.70 6.08 -21.70
C GLU A 102 -10.43 6.82 -21.24
N GLU A 103 -10.54 8.12 -20.95
CA GLU A 103 -9.41 8.88 -20.39
C GLU A 103 -8.94 8.33 -19.02
N VAL A 104 -9.87 7.83 -18.21
CA VAL A 104 -9.52 7.18 -16.94
C VAL A 104 -8.80 5.86 -17.17
N LEU A 105 -9.26 5.02 -18.09
CA LEU A 105 -8.58 3.78 -18.45
C LEU A 105 -7.13 4.04 -18.91
N GLU A 106 -6.91 5.02 -19.78
CA GLU A 106 -5.59 5.41 -20.26
C GLU A 106 -4.64 5.90 -19.14
N GLN A 107 -5.22 6.48 -18.08
CA GLN A 107 -4.43 7.00 -16.96
C GLN A 107 -4.14 5.96 -15.88
N MET A 108 -5.07 5.05 -15.65
CA MET A 108 -5.08 4.14 -14.50
C MET A 108 -4.64 2.72 -14.84
N LEU A 109 -4.79 2.29 -16.08
CA LEU A 109 -4.38 0.97 -16.51
C LEU A 109 -2.97 1.00 -17.14
N PHE A 110 -2.36 -0.17 -17.15
CA PHE A 110 -1.07 -0.38 -17.80
C PHE A 110 -1.26 -0.78 -19.26
N LYS A 111 -0.24 -0.51 -20.07
CA LYS A 111 -0.16 -0.94 -21.47
C LYS A 111 1.29 -1.23 -21.83
N GLY A 112 1.54 -2.34 -22.55
CA GLY A 112 2.90 -2.79 -22.86
C GLY A 112 3.66 -3.30 -21.64
N ASP A 113 4.98 -3.43 -21.74
CA ASP A 113 5.82 -3.88 -20.64
C ASP A 113 5.85 -2.84 -19.51
N SER A 114 5.75 -3.30 -18.29
CA SER A 114 5.89 -2.49 -17.08
C SER A 114 7.01 -3.07 -16.23
N GLU A 115 8.13 -2.38 -16.20
CA GLU A 115 9.31 -2.81 -15.48
C GLU A 115 9.45 -2.07 -14.15
N GLU A 116 10.04 -2.76 -13.17
CA GLU A 116 10.38 -2.20 -11.85
C GLU A 116 9.19 -1.53 -11.12
N LEU A 117 8.02 -2.12 -11.21
CA LEU A 117 6.88 -1.70 -10.41
C LEU A 117 7.17 -1.94 -8.94
N LEU A 118 6.98 -0.91 -8.13
CA LEU A 118 7.16 -0.97 -6.68
C LEU A 118 5.79 -0.99 -6.02
N SER A 119 5.53 -2.02 -5.22
CA SER A 119 4.42 -2.04 -4.28
C SER A 119 4.95 -2.12 -2.85
N ASN A 120 4.40 -1.29 -1.97
CA ASN A 120 4.77 -1.20 -0.56
C ASN A 120 3.55 -1.08 0.36
N ALA A 121 2.38 -1.46 -0.14
CA ALA A 121 1.13 -1.29 0.58
C ALA A 121 0.90 -2.43 1.59
N GLY A 122 1.03 -2.11 2.87
CA GLY A 122 0.52 -2.94 3.97
C GLY A 122 1.10 -4.34 4.09
N TYR A 123 2.32 -4.58 3.59
CA TYR A 123 2.95 -5.88 3.72
C TYR A 123 3.32 -6.20 5.16
N ARG A 124 3.18 -7.49 5.50
CA ARG A 124 3.67 -8.08 6.73
C ARG A 124 4.85 -8.98 6.41
N GLY A 125 5.82 -9.06 7.31
CA GLY A 125 6.86 -10.06 7.21
C GLY A 125 6.32 -11.47 7.37
N ASP A 126 6.99 -12.43 6.76
CA ASP A 126 6.68 -13.86 6.81
C ASP A 126 5.26 -14.21 6.33
N THR A 127 4.76 -13.48 5.34
CA THR A 127 3.39 -13.59 4.83
C THR A 127 3.38 -13.86 3.33
N ASP A 128 2.45 -14.72 2.91
CA ASP A 128 2.26 -15.06 1.50
C ASP A 128 1.35 -14.05 0.81
N PHE A 129 1.78 -13.59 -0.37
CA PHE A 129 1.08 -12.66 -1.22
C PHE A 129 0.98 -13.17 -2.65
N VAL A 130 0.05 -12.58 -3.39
CA VAL A 130 -0.17 -12.82 -4.82
C VAL A 130 -0.14 -11.48 -5.55
N ILE A 131 0.71 -11.37 -6.56
CA ILE A 131 0.59 -10.35 -7.59
C ILE A 131 -0.32 -10.94 -8.66
N PHE A 132 -1.33 -10.20 -9.09
CA PHE A 132 -2.20 -10.64 -10.16
C PHE A 132 -2.32 -9.57 -11.25
N ALA A 133 -2.62 -10.01 -12.45
CA ALA A 133 -2.93 -9.15 -13.58
C ALA A 133 -3.99 -9.78 -14.46
N PHE A 134 -4.77 -8.95 -15.15
CA PHE A 134 -5.74 -9.40 -16.15
C PHE A 134 -5.93 -8.34 -17.23
N TYR A 135 -6.20 -8.77 -18.47
CA TYR A 135 -6.51 -7.86 -19.55
C TYR A 135 -7.85 -7.17 -19.35
N TRP A 136 -7.85 -5.87 -19.64
CA TRP A 136 -9.04 -5.04 -19.55
C TRP A 136 -9.78 -4.98 -20.90
N ASN A 137 -10.38 -6.08 -21.29
CA ASN A 137 -11.01 -6.22 -22.61
C ASN A 137 -12.55 -6.29 -22.59
N GLY A 138 -13.20 -6.04 -21.46
CA GLY A 138 -14.65 -6.11 -21.29
C GLY A 138 -15.23 -7.53 -21.25
N GLU A 139 -14.46 -8.54 -21.61
CA GLU A 139 -14.81 -9.95 -21.50
C GLU A 139 -14.11 -10.59 -20.30
N THR A 140 -14.51 -11.80 -19.92
CA THR A 140 -13.89 -12.56 -18.83
C THR A 140 -12.47 -13.01 -19.21
N SER A 141 -11.49 -12.13 -19.07
CA SER A 141 -10.09 -12.52 -19.19
C SER A 141 -9.66 -13.33 -17.96
N GLU A 142 -8.84 -14.33 -18.18
CA GLU A 142 -8.25 -15.09 -17.09
C GLU A 142 -7.25 -14.20 -16.32
N PHE A 143 -7.12 -14.50 -15.04
CA PHE A 143 -6.09 -13.86 -14.23
C PHE A 143 -4.76 -14.58 -14.42
N SER A 144 -3.71 -13.82 -14.68
CA SER A 144 -2.33 -14.26 -14.49
C SER A 144 -1.89 -13.89 -13.08
N PHE A 145 -1.10 -14.72 -12.42
CA PHE A 145 -0.64 -14.43 -11.07
C PHE A 145 0.74 -15.00 -10.78
N ALA A 146 1.44 -14.36 -9.85
CA ALA A 146 2.70 -14.84 -9.27
C ALA A 146 2.61 -14.77 -7.74
N GLU A 147 3.02 -15.85 -7.08
CA GLU A 147 3.06 -15.92 -5.62
C GLU A 147 4.45 -15.53 -5.11
N PHE A 148 4.50 -14.85 -3.97
CA PHE A 148 5.73 -14.58 -3.25
C PHE A 148 5.48 -14.58 -1.76
N ARG A 149 6.55 -14.78 -0.97
CA ARG A 149 6.51 -14.69 0.47
C ARG A 149 7.46 -13.61 0.93
N THR A 150 6.98 -12.66 1.71
CA THR A 150 7.82 -11.64 2.32
C THR A 150 8.79 -12.28 3.31
N PRO A 151 10.06 -11.83 3.38
CA PRO A 151 10.97 -12.22 4.45
C PRO A 151 10.40 -11.89 5.83
N ALA A 152 10.91 -12.56 6.86
CA ALA A 152 10.54 -12.24 8.24
C ALA A 152 10.83 -10.76 8.55
N HIS A 153 9.91 -10.13 9.29
CA HIS A 153 10.14 -8.80 9.83
C HIS A 153 11.29 -8.84 10.85
N ILE A 154 12.18 -7.88 10.74
CA ILE A 154 13.25 -7.64 11.72
C ILE A 154 13.06 -6.22 12.24
N ASP A 155 12.77 -6.09 13.52
CA ASP A 155 12.67 -4.80 14.17
C ASP A 155 14.04 -4.11 14.20
N SER A 156 14.07 -2.85 13.79
CA SER A 156 15.24 -2.02 13.99
C SER A 156 15.48 -1.78 15.48
N LYS A 157 16.76 -1.77 15.88
CA LYS A 157 17.18 -1.39 17.22
C LYS A 157 17.42 0.11 17.35
N GLU A 158 17.34 0.82 16.24
CA GLU A 158 17.49 2.27 16.17
C GLU A 158 16.25 2.97 16.71
N SER A 159 16.38 4.25 17.01
CA SER A 159 15.32 5.06 17.58
C SER A 159 15.32 6.47 17.04
N VAL A 160 14.16 7.13 17.09
CA VAL A 160 14.02 8.56 16.95
C VAL A 160 13.43 9.09 18.25
N ALA A 161 14.20 9.89 19.00
CA ALA A 161 13.67 10.52 20.20
C ALA A 161 12.70 11.62 19.79
N ILE A 162 11.47 11.54 20.33
CA ILE A 162 10.41 12.53 20.11
C ILE A 162 10.28 13.35 21.38
N SER A 163 10.36 14.66 21.26
CA SER A 163 10.12 15.58 22.37
C SER A 163 9.33 16.78 21.94
N PHE A 164 8.52 17.31 22.86
CA PHE A 164 7.67 18.45 22.62
C PHE A 164 8.26 19.66 23.31
N ASP A 165 8.38 20.76 22.57
CA ASP A 165 8.91 22.04 23.04
C ASP A 165 7.94 23.15 22.67
N SER A 166 7.89 24.22 23.46
CA SER A 166 7.07 25.42 23.17
C SER A 166 5.59 25.06 22.87
N VAL A 167 4.94 24.35 23.79
CA VAL A 167 3.51 24.00 23.66
C VAL A 167 2.65 25.20 24.08
N ASP A 168 1.81 25.66 23.16
CA ASP A 168 0.72 26.58 23.44
C ASP A 168 -0.63 26.07 22.95
N ALA A 169 -1.72 26.83 23.12
CA ALA A 169 -3.07 26.40 22.79
C ALA A 169 -3.31 26.12 21.29
N TYR A 170 -2.45 26.63 20.41
CA TYR A 170 -2.66 26.61 18.96
C TYR A 170 -1.44 26.13 18.17
N ALA A 171 -0.32 25.96 18.82
CA ALA A 171 0.92 25.51 18.20
C ALA A 171 1.83 24.76 19.17
N MET A 172 2.69 23.90 18.62
CA MET A 172 3.77 23.27 19.36
C MET A 172 4.96 23.02 18.44
N SER A 173 6.14 22.91 19.03
CA SER A 173 7.34 22.44 18.35
C SER A 173 7.63 21.00 18.73
N VAL A 174 7.80 20.12 17.73
CA VAL A 174 8.17 18.74 17.91
C VAL A 174 9.61 18.58 17.47
N LYS A 175 10.48 18.10 18.37
CA LYS A 175 11.87 17.74 18.07
C LYS A 175 11.97 16.26 17.81
N LEU A 176 12.67 15.91 16.75
CA LEU A 176 12.91 14.55 16.27
C LEU A 176 14.42 14.35 16.18
N GLU A 177 14.96 13.49 17.03
CA GLU A 177 16.38 13.23 17.13
C GLU A 177 16.66 11.75 16.84
N PRO A 178 17.02 11.39 15.58
CA PRO A 178 17.32 10.01 15.22
C PRO A 178 18.68 9.58 15.76
N SER A 179 18.79 8.31 16.17
CA SER A 179 20.07 7.67 16.45
C SER A 179 20.90 7.51 15.16
N ALA A 180 22.21 7.27 15.31
CA ALA A 180 23.15 7.31 14.19
C ALA A 180 22.89 6.27 13.09
N GLY A 181 22.23 5.16 13.41
CA GLY A 181 21.92 4.10 12.46
C GLY A 181 20.60 4.32 11.67
N VAL A 182 19.86 5.38 11.97
CA VAL A 182 18.64 5.72 11.20
C VAL A 182 19.05 6.30 9.86
N ALA A 183 18.58 5.70 8.76
CA ALA A 183 18.79 6.20 7.40
C ALA A 183 17.78 7.29 7.05
N GLU A 184 16.52 7.03 7.34
CA GLU A 184 15.41 7.94 7.10
C GLU A 184 14.24 7.60 8.03
N TYR A 185 13.30 8.54 8.16
CA TYR A 185 12.06 8.29 8.89
C TYR A 185 10.92 9.13 8.34
N TYR A 186 9.70 8.64 8.56
CA TYR A 186 8.46 9.30 8.20
C TYR A 186 7.77 9.77 9.47
N TYR A 187 7.42 11.03 9.51
CA TYR A 187 6.76 11.66 10.63
C TYR A 187 5.35 12.06 10.24
N HIS A 188 4.38 11.68 11.05
CA HIS A 188 3.00 12.11 10.95
C HIS A 188 2.50 12.62 12.32
N PHE A 189 1.63 13.61 12.29
CA PHE A 189 1.07 14.23 13.48
C PHE A 189 -0.45 14.37 13.31
N ALA A 190 -1.23 13.83 14.24
CA ALA A 190 -2.68 13.81 14.15
C ALA A 190 -3.35 13.90 15.52
N GLU A 191 -4.63 14.29 15.53
CA GLU A 191 -5.47 14.20 16.73
C GLU A 191 -5.53 12.73 17.20
N SER A 192 -5.25 12.46 18.49
CA SER A 192 -5.17 11.09 19.04
C SER A 192 -6.47 10.31 18.81
N ALA A 193 -7.62 10.93 19.00
CA ALA A 193 -8.91 10.29 18.74
C ALA A 193 -9.09 9.80 17.29
N LYS A 194 -8.45 10.46 16.31
CA LYS A 194 -8.48 9.98 14.91
C LYS A 194 -7.56 8.81 14.69
N VAL A 195 -6.41 8.79 15.35
CA VAL A 195 -5.47 7.68 15.32
C VAL A 195 -6.13 6.44 15.93
N ASP A 196 -6.74 6.58 17.11
CA ASP A 196 -7.42 5.51 17.82
C ASP A 196 -8.58 4.93 16.99
N ALA A 197 -9.41 5.79 16.39
CA ALA A 197 -10.52 5.34 15.53
C ALA A 197 -10.04 4.57 14.28
N MET A 198 -8.88 4.93 13.74
CA MET A 198 -8.28 4.19 12.64
C MET A 198 -7.74 2.84 13.10
N LEU A 199 -7.13 2.77 14.27
CA LEU A 199 -6.59 1.54 14.85
C LEU A 199 -7.68 0.54 15.22
N GLU A 200 -8.83 1.00 15.71
CA GLU A 200 -9.97 0.13 16.02
C GLU A 200 -10.53 -0.62 14.80
N GLN A 201 -10.27 -0.12 13.59
CA GLN A 201 -10.77 -0.70 12.34
C GLN A 201 -9.83 -1.76 11.74
N LEU A 202 -8.65 -1.96 12.33
CA LEU A 202 -7.58 -2.72 11.68
C LEU A 202 -7.10 -3.89 12.53
N GLU A 203 -6.98 -5.05 11.88
CA GLU A 203 -6.51 -6.27 12.53
C GLU A 203 -5.00 -6.25 12.88
N ASP A 204 -4.23 -5.34 12.27
CA ASP A 204 -2.79 -5.19 12.49
C ASP A 204 -2.40 -3.71 12.62
N GLU A 205 -2.32 -3.27 13.85
CA GLU A 205 -1.95 -1.93 14.26
C GLU A 205 -0.61 -1.48 13.67
N ASN A 206 0.41 -2.33 13.71
CA ASN A 206 1.76 -1.97 13.27
C ASN A 206 1.87 -1.82 11.75
N ALA A 207 1.25 -2.71 10.99
CA ALA A 207 1.25 -2.63 9.52
C ALA A 207 0.51 -1.38 9.05
N PHE A 208 -0.60 -1.05 9.70
CA PHE A 208 -1.36 0.15 9.35
C PHE A 208 -0.63 1.44 9.67
N LEU A 209 -0.10 1.58 10.87
CA LEU A 209 0.62 2.80 11.27
C LEU A 209 1.85 3.02 10.39
N SER A 210 2.57 1.95 10.04
CA SER A 210 3.67 2.03 9.08
C SER A 210 3.20 2.49 7.70
N TYR A 211 2.13 1.91 7.18
CA TYR A 211 1.54 2.31 5.91
C TYR A 211 1.06 3.75 5.94
N HIS A 212 0.34 4.13 6.99
CA HIS A 212 -0.19 5.48 7.16
C HIS A 212 0.94 6.52 7.25
N ALA A 213 1.97 6.26 8.07
CA ALA A 213 3.11 7.15 8.19
C ALA A 213 3.84 7.36 6.85
N MET A 214 4.04 6.30 6.07
CA MET A 214 4.70 6.40 4.75
C MET A 214 3.87 7.15 3.70
N ASN A 215 2.56 7.07 3.74
CA ASN A 215 1.70 7.68 2.72
C ASN A 215 1.26 9.10 3.04
N VAL A 216 1.11 9.43 4.32
CA VAL A 216 0.66 10.77 4.77
C VAL A 216 1.71 11.53 5.54
N GLY A 217 2.73 10.85 6.05
CA GLY A 217 3.84 11.44 6.79
C GLY A 217 4.83 12.18 5.91
N VAL A 218 5.55 13.09 6.54
CA VAL A 218 6.65 13.80 5.90
C VAL A 218 7.94 13.03 6.12
N LYS A 219 8.66 12.75 5.04
CA LYS A 219 9.95 12.04 5.08
C LYS A 219 11.07 12.99 5.50
N TYR A 220 11.89 12.51 6.44
CA TYR A 220 13.06 13.22 6.95
C TYR A 220 14.29 12.30 7.00
N SER A 221 15.46 12.96 7.05
CA SER A 221 16.74 12.37 7.44
C SER A 221 17.44 13.32 8.41
N GLY A 222 18.09 12.78 9.45
CA GLY A 222 18.75 13.59 10.48
C GLY A 222 17.77 14.31 11.44
N ALA A 223 18.32 15.06 12.38
CA ALA A 223 17.52 15.75 13.38
C ALA A 223 16.64 16.84 12.79
N GLN A 224 15.41 16.95 13.30
CA GLN A 224 14.43 17.94 12.85
C GLN A 224 13.76 18.64 14.02
N SER A 225 13.32 19.89 13.78
CA SER A 225 12.39 20.60 14.64
C SER A 225 11.20 21.05 13.77
N VAL A 226 10.03 20.48 14.04
CA VAL A 226 8.83 20.67 13.23
C VAL A 226 7.83 21.48 14.01
N GLU A 227 7.41 22.62 13.46
CA GLU A 227 6.37 23.45 14.06
C GLU A 227 5.00 22.97 13.58
N GLN A 228 4.14 22.60 14.53
CA GLN A 228 2.75 22.23 14.30
C GLN A 228 1.85 23.41 14.65
N LYS A 229 1.08 23.91 13.68
CA LYS A 229 0.18 25.06 13.81
C LYS A 229 -1.27 24.67 13.60
N GLY A 230 -2.16 25.55 14.09
CA GLY A 230 -3.61 25.35 13.91
C GLY A 230 -4.16 24.24 14.79
N LEU A 231 -3.50 23.97 15.91
CA LEU A 231 -3.96 23.02 16.90
C LEU A 231 -5.25 23.51 17.56
N LYS A 232 -6.07 22.56 18.02
CA LYS A 232 -7.28 22.86 18.79
C LYS A 232 -6.93 22.82 20.27
N PRO A 233 -7.39 23.81 21.07
CA PRO A 233 -7.24 23.75 22.52
C PRO A 233 -7.87 22.45 23.09
N GLU A 234 -7.34 22.01 24.22
CA GLU A 234 -7.86 20.83 24.96
C GLU A 234 -7.98 19.55 24.11
N THR A 235 -7.15 19.41 23.08
CA THR A 235 -7.14 18.27 22.18
C THR A 235 -5.82 17.54 22.30
N GLU A 236 -5.88 16.23 22.48
CA GLU A 236 -4.69 15.36 22.48
C GLU A 236 -4.24 15.08 21.06
N TYR A 237 -2.92 15.06 20.87
CA TYR A 237 -2.29 14.78 19.59
C TYR A 237 -1.25 13.69 19.73
N THR A 238 -1.14 12.87 18.71
CA THR A 238 -0.16 11.79 18.62
C THR A 238 0.85 12.07 17.51
N ALA A 239 2.12 12.03 17.86
CA ALA A 239 3.24 12.02 16.92
C ALA A 239 3.58 10.57 16.58
N ILE A 240 3.53 10.22 15.31
CA ILE A 240 3.85 8.88 14.79
C ILE A 240 5.12 8.99 13.97
N VAL A 241 6.09 8.15 14.25
CA VAL A 241 7.33 8.02 13.48
C VAL A 241 7.50 6.59 13.06
N MET A 242 7.69 6.35 11.78
CA MET A 242 8.16 5.08 11.24
C MET A 242 9.59 5.30 10.72
N LEU A 243 10.57 4.65 11.33
CA LEU A 243 11.96 4.74 10.93
C LEU A 243 12.38 3.57 10.03
N ILE A 244 13.39 3.82 9.22
CA ILE A 244 14.12 2.83 8.43
C ILE A 244 15.59 3.01 8.77
N ASP A 245 16.24 1.93 9.22
CA ASP A 245 17.67 1.96 9.52
C ASP A 245 18.53 1.73 8.26
N GLN A 246 19.85 1.83 8.41
CA GLN A 246 20.81 1.65 7.31
C GLN A 246 20.79 0.25 6.69
N ASN A 247 20.19 -0.75 7.38
CA ASN A 247 20.02 -2.11 6.88
C ASN A 247 18.64 -2.35 6.27
N GLY A 248 17.77 -1.34 6.23
CA GLY A 248 16.40 -1.44 5.74
C GLY A 248 15.39 -1.99 6.76
N ASN A 249 15.82 -2.28 8.00
CA ASN A 249 14.89 -2.68 9.06
C ASN A 249 14.06 -1.49 9.52
N ARG A 250 12.86 -1.76 10.00
CA ARG A 250 11.91 -0.73 10.41
C ARG A 250 11.58 -0.81 11.88
N ALA A 251 11.24 0.31 12.48
CA ALA A 251 10.57 0.40 13.76
C ALA A 251 9.54 1.53 13.74
N GLN A 252 8.49 1.36 14.53
CA GLN A 252 7.46 2.36 14.74
C GLN A 252 7.52 2.89 16.16
N LEU A 253 7.36 4.19 16.28
CA LEU A 253 7.38 4.93 17.52
C LEU A 253 6.20 5.89 17.57
N SER A 254 5.59 6.06 18.73
CA SER A 254 4.55 7.06 18.96
C SER A 254 4.75 7.78 20.28
N ALA A 255 4.37 9.04 20.34
CA ALA A 255 4.42 9.87 21.53
C ALA A 255 3.26 10.89 21.54
#